data_7ac83c82dd7f50f89e40d338a8fd59ac
#
_entry.id   7ac83c82dd7f50f89e40d338a8fd59ac
#
_cell.length_a   1.000
_cell.length_b   1.000
_cell.length_c   1.000
_cell.angle_alpha   90.00
_cell.angle_beta   90.00
_cell.angle_gamma   90.00
#
_symmetry.space_group_name_H-M   'P 1'
#
loop_
_entity.id
_entity.type
_entity.pdbx_description
1 polymer ?
#
loop_
_entity_poly.entity_id
_entity_poly.type
_entity_poly.pdbx_seq_one_letter_code
_entity_poly.pdbx_strand_id
1 'polypeptide(L)'
;MSRTKLFVFSAVAVLLCAACGNRVQITPFEELNQGDAPLNSHAGICDRSSVKLMHSTFNLLPADSVSLKWPSYPRVRVLPDGSYILFWQEGLKAGDGNGRHTRYAKSDDLVNWKHMGYLWECENVVNGLGNEDIRVYTNANGLVLSTGELMVCSSFRTVHTYNKPEYKSEQGLKVKFSKDGGLTWYGEQTIYHGPNWEAHLMETRDGEIQVYFSESRPWTSWSHSGTSLVYSKDGGKTWLPELGEKPLRVMRKNWWCEDLGRNLLTDQMPVGIRLNGTDQMAFAMETVTGRVKNKQTFSTSIVFSPEDGKWIPVEDEETSDSPTYRLDNVDENGNASGPYLVQFHSGETVLLLTTKGKIYTKVGDEKAHNWSETSPRPIFPDWAGWPGAEVESSHTMLATTVQRPKGGAKTIGVVRLALNHDITATSRKVKVNGNNREWKNTDEALFLGEFSDASATVRASQDKDNVYFLVEVSDADMATSDYVTLMLAETGSVSSDAMTINVCADGLVIADKGGFEVDSIVSARLAEGTVDMDDDVDKGWVVEIAVPRSILPVKDSALALNAVLYDNASGREDFLCEPLGGGLTTNWKYVKGL
;
A
#
# COMPACT_ATOMS: atom_id res chain seq x y z
N MET A 1 10.30 55.32 -58.74
CA MET A 1 11.09 54.09 -58.97
C MET A 1 11.04 53.28 -57.69
N SER A 2 10.08 52.36 -57.63
CA SER A 2 9.88 51.47 -56.45
C SER A 2 10.47 50.11 -56.81
N ARG A 3 11.36 49.57 -55.98
CA ARG A 3 11.88 48.21 -56.06
C ARG A 3 11.17 47.35 -55.03
N THR A 4 10.25 46.59 -55.49
CA THR A 4 9.56 45.54 -54.77
C THR A 4 10.53 44.37 -54.56
N LYS A 5 10.86 44.02 -53.29
CA LYS A 5 11.62 42.81 -52.98
C LYS A 5 10.63 41.66 -52.76
N LEU A 6 10.73 40.66 -53.63
CA LEU A 6 10.04 39.40 -53.57
C LEU A 6 10.74 38.53 -52.50
N PHE A 7 10.04 38.21 -51.41
CA PHE A 7 10.49 37.18 -50.45
C PHE A 7 9.98 35.81 -50.95
N VAL A 8 10.89 34.98 -51.35
CA VAL A 8 10.65 33.57 -51.61
C VAL A 8 10.73 32.83 -50.28
N PHE A 9 9.59 32.36 -49.77
CA PHE A 9 9.55 31.40 -48.67
C PHE A 9 9.84 30.01 -49.27
N SER A 10 11.03 29.51 -49.04
CA SER A 10 11.32 28.08 -49.20
C SER A 10 10.70 27.31 -48.05
N ALA A 11 9.56 26.67 -48.34
CA ALA A 11 9.01 25.67 -47.46
C ALA A 11 9.88 24.43 -47.55
N VAL A 12 10.74 24.23 -46.56
CA VAL A 12 11.39 22.95 -46.32
C VAL A 12 10.36 22.04 -45.74
N ALA A 13 9.75 21.22 -46.59
CA ALA A 13 8.95 20.09 -46.17
C ALA A 13 9.94 19.08 -45.53
N VAL A 14 10.03 19.09 -44.19
CA VAL A 14 10.61 18.00 -43.45
C VAL A 14 9.67 16.82 -43.64
N LEU A 15 10.01 15.93 -44.59
CA LEU A 15 9.46 14.58 -44.58
C LEU A 15 9.93 13.91 -43.31
N LEU A 16 9.12 13.95 -42.26
CA LEU A 16 9.15 12.97 -41.19
C LEU A 16 8.80 11.63 -41.82
N CYS A 17 9.79 10.91 -42.32
CA CYS A 17 9.68 9.47 -42.47
C CYS A 17 9.34 8.92 -41.07
N ALA A 18 8.05 8.73 -40.81
CA ALA A 18 7.61 7.84 -39.78
C ALA A 18 8.09 6.44 -40.17
N ALA A 19 9.34 6.12 -39.88
CA ALA A 19 9.75 4.75 -39.71
C ALA A 19 8.93 4.26 -38.52
N CYS A 20 7.77 3.67 -38.81
CA CYS A 20 7.08 2.79 -37.88
C CYS A 20 7.95 1.55 -37.68
N GLY A 21 9.13 1.72 -37.10
CA GLY A 21 9.86 0.65 -36.50
C GLY A 21 9.00 0.11 -35.35
N ASN A 22 8.83 -1.18 -35.31
CA ASN A 22 8.29 -1.88 -34.17
C ASN A 22 9.20 -1.60 -32.96
N ARG A 23 8.95 -0.50 -32.25
CA ARG A 23 9.63 -0.23 -30.99
C ARG A 23 8.96 -1.03 -29.90
N VAL A 24 9.75 -1.68 -29.07
CA VAL A 24 9.26 -2.24 -27.82
C VAL A 24 8.69 -1.10 -27.00
N GLN A 25 7.48 -1.26 -26.53
CA GLN A 25 6.88 -0.35 -25.59
C GLN A 25 6.55 -1.18 -24.35
N ILE A 26 7.45 -1.18 -23.38
CA ILE A 26 7.16 -1.77 -22.07
C ILE A 26 6.02 -0.97 -21.48
N THR A 27 4.94 -1.67 -21.13
CA THR A 27 3.78 -1.03 -20.50
C THR A 27 4.06 -0.93 -19.00
N PRO A 28 4.10 0.27 -18.40
CA PRO A 28 4.22 0.41 -16.96
C PRO A 28 3.14 -0.39 -16.24
N PHE A 29 3.47 -1.03 -15.14
CA PHE A 29 2.53 -1.89 -14.41
C PHE A 29 1.28 -1.10 -13.99
N GLU A 30 1.43 0.17 -13.60
CA GLU A 30 0.35 1.07 -13.22
C GLU A 30 -0.65 1.37 -14.34
N GLU A 31 -0.23 1.23 -15.61
CA GLU A 31 -1.11 1.39 -16.76
C GLU A 31 -1.90 0.12 -17.10
N LEU A 32 -1.56 -1.00 -16.46
CA LEU A 32 -2.27 -2.25 -16.61
C LEU A 32 -3.51 -2.25 -15.71
N ASN A 33 -4.60 -2.84 -16.19
CA ASN A 33 -5.81 -3.05 -15.39
C ASN A 33 -6.31 -1.77 -14.68
N GLN A 34 -6.40 -0.67 -15.41
CA GLN A 34 -6.87 0.61 -14.88
C GLN A 34 -8.37 0.65 -14.57
N GLY A 35 -9.11 -0.36 -14.98
CA GLY A 35 -10.51 -0.53 -14.58
C GLY A 35 -10.62 -1.08 -13.17
N ASP A 36 -11.85 -1.08 -12.66
CA ASP A 36 -12.18 -1.79 -11.44
C ASP A 36 -12.00 -3.30 -11.68
N ALA A 37 -11.01 -3.90 -11.01
CA ALA A 37 -10.86 -5.34 -11.02
C ALA A 37 -12.11 -5.99 -10.41
N PRO A 38 -12.62 -7.10 -10.94
CA PRO A 38 -13.74 -7.80 -10.34
C PRO A 38 -13.37 -8.28 -8.93
N LEU A 39 -14.35 -8.25 -8.02
CA LEU A 39 -14.17 -8.81 -6.69
C LEU A 39 -13.77 -10.27 -6.79
N ASN A 40 -12.68 -10.62 -6.13
CA ASN A 40 -12.15 -11.96 -6.12
C ASN A 40 -12.75 -12.74 -4.93
N SER A 41 -13.95 -13.27 -5.10
CA SER A 41 -14.73 -13.94 -4.05
C SER A 41 -14.39 -15.42 -3.84
N HIS A 42 -13.18 -15.85 -4.21
CA HIS A 42 -12.83 -17.27 -4.13
C HIS A 42 -12.31 -17.66 -2.75
N ALA A 43 -12.72 -18.85 -2.29
CA ALA A 43 -12.08 -19.49 -1.15
C ALA A 43 -10.56 -19.60 -1.37
N GLY A 44 -9.76 -19.21 -0.35
CA GLY A 44 -8.30 -19.21 -0.43
C GLY A 44 -7.70 -18.01 -1.18
N ILE A 45 -8.43 -16.90 -1.35
CA ILE A 45 -7.90 -15.66 -1.95
C ILE A 45 -6.61 -15.22 -1.25
N CYS A 46 -6.58 -15.23 0.08
CA CYS A 46 -5.40 -14.82 0.85
C CYS A 46 -4.20 -15.77 0.69
N ASP A 47 -4.42 -17.03 0.32
CA ASP A 47 -3.34 -17.98 0.12
C ASP A 47 -2.67 -17.81 -1.24
N ARG A 48 -3.42 -17.34 -2.24
CA ARG A 48 -2.92 -17.12 -3.61
C ARG A 48 -2.61 -15.68 -3.95
N SER A 49 -3.05 -14.72 -3.14
CA SER A 49 -2.74 -13.30 -3.34
C SER A 49 -1.48 -12.89 -2.59
N SER A 50 -0.71 -12.00 -3.18
CA SER A 50 0.51 -11.45 -2.58
C SER A 50 0.73 -10.02 -3.05
N VAL A 51 1.41 -9.21 -2.24
CA VAL A 51 1.91 -7.90 -2.65
C VAL A 51 3.42 -7.95 -2.78
N LYS A 52 3.95 -7.37 -3.85
CA LYS A 52 5.36 -7.31 -4.18
C LYS A 52 5.84 -5.87 -4.27
N LEU A 53 7.02 -5.59 -3.74
CA LEU A 53 7.67 -4.30 -3.90
C LEU A 53 7.98 -4.07 -5.39
N MET A 54 7.55 -2.93 -5.94
CA MET A 54 7.90 -2.56 -7.30
C MET A 54 9.32 -1.98 -7.34
N HIS A 55 10.15 -2.51 -8.20
CA HIS A 55 11.57 -2.20 -8.31
C HIS A 55 11.87 -0.70 -8.34
N SER A 56 11.28 0.05 -9.22
CA SER A 56 11.64 1.47 -9.48
C SER A 56 11.02 2.49 -8.52
N THR A 57 10.29 2.07 -7.49
CA THR A 57 9.44 2.98 -6.72
C THR A 57 9.87 3.20 -5.27
N PHE A 58 11.09 2.76 -4.91
CA PHE A 58 11.64 3.05 -3.59
C PHE A 58 12.16 4.48 -3.54
N ASN A 59 11.44 5.36 -2.85
CA ASN A 59 11.76 6.77 -2.75
C ASN A 59 11.97 7.16 -1.29
N LEU A 60 13.07 7.84 -1.04
CA LEU A 60 13.32 8.55 0.21
C LEU A 60 13.03 10.03 0.00
N LEU A 61 12.29 10.64 0.90
CA LEU A 61 12.21 12.10 0.92
C LEU A 61 13.61 12.64 1.20
N PRO A 62 14.24 13.40 0.28
CA PRO A 62 15.60 13.88 0.48
C PRO A 62 15.69 14.73 1.74
N ALA A 63 16.62 14.40 2.63
CA ALA A 63 16.87 15.16 3.84
C ALA A 63 17.28 16.62 3.56
N ASP A 64 17.83 16.87 2.37
CA ASP A 64 18.36 18.15 1.92
C ASP A 64 17.27 19.13 1.48
N SER A 65 16.14 18.64 1.01
CA SER A 65 15.03 19.48 0.54
C SER A 65 14.22 20.09 1.68
N VAL A 66 14.30 19.49 2.86
CA VAL A 66 13.82 20.01 4.14
C VAL A 66 14.68 19.41 5.25
N SER A 67 15.07 20.21 6.23
CA SER A 67 15.63 19.65 7.46
C SER A 67 14.57 18.82 8.15
N LEU A 68 14.47 17.53 7.79
CA LEU A 68 13.58 16.58 8.46
C LEU A 68 14.08 16.40 9.89
N LYS A 69 13.50 17.15 10.81
CA LYS A 69 13.84 17.04 12.24
C LYS A 69 12.99 15.94 12.86
N TRP A 70 13.56 14.73 13.00
CA TRP A 70 12.92 13.60 13.66
C TRP A 70 11.51 13.31 13.12
N PRO A 71 11.37 13.02 11.82
CA PRO A 71 10.08 12.75 11.21
C PRO A 71 9.43 11.50 11.83
N SER A 72 8.10 11.49 11.92
CA SER A 72 7.32 10.36 12.43
C SER A 72 5.92 10.36 11.81
N TYR A 73 5.28 9.21 11.80
CA TYR A 73 3.89 9.01 11.36
C TYR A 73 3.60 9.56 9.95
N PRO A 74 4.36 9.19 8.92
CA PRO A 74 4.06 9.63 7.55
C PRO A 74 2.74 9.00 7.07
N ARG A 75 1.93 9.80 6.35
CA ARG A 75 0.66 9.38 5.77
C ARG A 75 0.54 9.95 4.37
N VAL A 76 0.45 9.10 3.36
CA VAL A 76 0.25 9.48 1.96
C VAL A 76 -1.24 9.39 1.60
N ARG A 77 -1.69 10.25 0.68
CA ARG A 77 -2.99 10.14 0.02
C ARG A 77 -2.83 10.40 -1.47
N VAL A 78 -3.61 9.67 -2.24
CA VAL A 78 -3.77 9.93 -3.67
C VAL A 78 -4.86 10.98 -3.83
N LEU A 79 -4.57 12.04 -4.57
CA LEU A 79 -5.51 13.12 -4.83
C LEU A 79 -6.36 12.84 -6.08
N PRO A 80 -7.53 13.47 -6.24
CA PRO A 80 -8.40 13.23 -7.39
C PRO A 80 -7.78 13.54 -8.77
N ASP A 81 -6.74 14.36 -8.81
CA ASP A 81 -5.97 14.67 -10.02
C ASP A 81 -4.85 13.66 -10.31
N GLY A 82 -4.73 12.61 -9.51
CA GLY A 82 -3.68 11.60 -9.61
C GLY A 82 -2.36 12.00 -8.96
N SER A 83 -2.24 13.21 -8.43
CA SER A 83 -1.07 13.62 -7.64
C SER A 83 -1.12 13.07 -6.22
N TYR A 84 -0.04 13.25 -5.47
CA TYR A 84 0.13 12.71 -4.13
C TYR A 84 0.35 13.81 -3.11
N ILE A 85 -0.18 13.61 -1.90
CA ILE A 85 0.09 14.45 -0.74
C ILE A 85 0.56 13.58 0.43
N LEU A 86 1.61 14.02 1.09
CA LEU A 86 2.24 13.33 2.22
C LEU A 86 2.23 14.22 3.45
N PHE A 87 1.75 13.69 4.57
CA PHE A 87 1.74 14.35 5.88
C PHE A 87 2.70 13.65 6.81
N TRP A 88 3.36 14.42 7.72
CA TRP A 88 4.17 13.85 8.80
C TRP A 88 4.26 14.83 9.97
N GLN A 89 4.67 14.32 11.12
CA GLN A 89 5.05 15.17 12.24
C GLN A 89 6.56 15.32 12.34
N GLU A 90 7.01 16.43 12.89
CA GLU A 90 8.41 16.65 13.27
C GLU A 90 8.56 16.71 14.79
N GLY A 91 9.67 16.18 15.31
CA GLY A 91 10.11 16.35 16.69
C GLY A 91 11.32 17.29 16.76
N LEU A 92 11.73 17.66 17.98
CA LEU A 92 12.93 18.47 18.20
C LEU A 92 14.21 17.64 18.29
N LYS A 93 14.09 16.42 18.83
CA LYS A 93 15.20 15.51 19.11
C LYS A 93 14.73 14.06 19.13
N ALA A 94 15.69 13.14 19.16
CA ALA A 94 15.41 11.72 19.34
C ALA A 94 14.59 11.48 20.60
N GLY A 95 13.53 10.71 20.47
CA GLY A 95 12.65 10.35 21.59
C GLY A 95 11.71 11.47 22.05
N ASP A 96 11.60 12.57 21.29
CA ASP A 96 10.56 13.56 21.52
C ASP A 96 9.23 13.05 20.98
N GLY A 97 8.56 12.22 21.78
CA GLY A 97 7.26 11.64 21.46
C GLY A 97 6.13 12.67 21.37
N ASN A 98 6.35 13.88 21.84
CA ASN A 98 5.31 14.92 21.82
C ASN A 98 5.13 15.54 20.44
N GLY A 99 6.07 15.34 19.48
CA GLY A 99 6.06 16.05 18.22
C GLY A 99 6.31 17.55 18.42
N ARG A 100 6.18 18.33 17.38
CA ARG A 100 6.19 19.79 17.47
C ARG A 100 5.32 20.42 16.40
N HIS A 101 5.59 20.09 15.16
CA HIS A 101 4.87 20.57 13.98
C HIS A 101 4.32 19.40 13.20
N THR A 102 3.25 19.62 12.47
CA THR A 102 2.87 18.77 11.36
C THR A 102 3.18 19.49 10.04
N ARG A 103 3.75 18.74 9.10
CA ARG A 103 4.15 19.23 7.78
C ARG A 103 3.50 18.42 6.68
N TYR A 104 3.61 18.93 5.46
CA TYR A 104 3.18 18.22 4.27
C TYR A 104 4.00 18.55 3.03
N ALA A 105 3.98 17.66 2.08
CA ALA A 105 4.59 17.79 0.76
C ALA A 105 3.65 17.21 -0.31
N LYS A 106 3.82 17.66 -1.56
CA LYS A 106 3.10 17.16 -2.74
C LYS A 106 4.09 16.61 -3.75
N SER A 107 3.63 15.63 -4.54
CA SER A 107 4.38 15.04 -5.65
C SER A 107 3.43 14.62 -6.76
N ASP A 108 3.91 14.68 -8.01
CA ASP A 108 3.18 14.18 -9.17
C ASP A 108 3.68 12.77 -9.59
N ASP A 109 4.83 12.32 -9.04
CA ASP A 109 5.55 11.12 -9.50
C ASP A 109 6.12 10.24 -8.37
N LEU A 110 5.86 10.58 -7.09
CA LEU A 110 6.42 9.96 -5.88
C LEU A 110 7.95 10.12 -5.73
N VAL A 111 8.63 10.66 -6.71
CA VAL A 111 10.10 10.85 -6.72
C VAL A 111 10.45 12.28 -6.33
N ASN A 112 9.78 13.24 -6.97
CA ASN A 112 10.03 14.67 -6.77
C ASN A 112 8.98 15.26 -5.82
N TRP A 113 9.39 15.57 -4.60
CA TRP A 113 8.50 16.09 -3.57
C TRP A 113 8.70 17.59 -3.37
N LYS A 114 7.61 18.34 -3.51
CA LYS A 114 7.57 19.78 -3.20
C LYS A 114 7.07 19.99 -1.78
N HIS A 115 7.91 20.55 -0.94
CA HIS A 115 7.52 20.94 0.41
C HIS A 115 6.55 22.10 0.39
N MET A 116 5.43 21.95 1.09
CA MET A 116 4.36 22.96 1.16
C MET A 116 4.40 23.78 2.45
N GLY A 117 5.25 23.41 3.41
CA GLY A 117 5.39 24.08 4.68
C GLY A 117 4.76 23.35 5.85
N TYR A 118 4.29 24.10 6.83
CA TYR A 118 3.60 23.55 7.99
C TYR A 118 2.12 23.31 7.68
N LEU A 119 1.64 22.14 8.03
CA LEU A 119 0.20 21.90 8.12
C LEU A 119 -0.35 22.58 9.37
N TRP A 120 0.30 22.34 10.53
CA TRP A 120 0.15 23.14 11.74
C TRP A 120 1.53 23.39 12.35
N GLU A 121 1.80 24.65 12.62
CA GLU A 121 3.02 25.09 13.29
C GLU A 121 2.78 25.19 14.81
N CYS A 122 3.77 24.78 15.61
CA CYS A 122 3.67 24.94 17.06
C CYS A 122 3.61 26.43 17.44
N GLU A 123 2.91 26.72 18.50
CA GLU A 123 2.68 28.09 18.99
C GLU A 123 3.03 28.24 20.47
N ASN A 124 3.56 29.39 20.84
CA ASN A 124 3.72 29.74 22.24
C ASN A 124 2.36 30.15 22.82
N VAL A 125 2.02 29.58 23.96
CA VAL A 125 0.73 29.81 24.63
C VAL A 125 0.96 30.07 26.13
N VAL A 126 -0.01 30.68 26.79
CA VAL A 126 -0.09 30.66 28.25
C VAL A 126 -1.03 29.47 28.62
N ASN A 127 -0.52 28.49 29.36
CA ASN A 127 -1.29 27.34 29.75
C ASN A 127 -2.24 27.65 30.93
N GLY A 128 -3.13 26.72 31.27
CA GLY A 128 -4.09 26.89 32.34
C GLY A 128 -3.50 27.04 33.75
N LEU A 129 -2.20 26.80 33.91
CA LEU A 129 -1.45 27.11 35.13
C LEU A 129 -0.95 28.54 35.17
N GLY A 130 -1.18 29.33 34.10
CA GLY A 130 -0.67 30.71 33.96
C GLY A 130 0.79 30.80 33.55
N ASN A 131 1.42 29.74 33.10
CA ASN A 131 2.82 29.69 32.67
C ASN A 131 2.96 29.76 31.15
N GLU A 132 4.08 30.29 30.67
CA GLU A 132 4.46 30.14 29.27
C GLU A 132 4.66 28.68 28.94
N ASP A 133 4.12 28.23 27.80
CA ASP A 133 4.14 26.85 27.32
C ASP A 133 4.10 26.80 25.79
N ILE A 134 4.23 25.62 25.23
CA ILE A 134 4.17 25.40 23.79
C ILE A 134 3.00 24.45 23.48
N ARG A 135 2.13 24.88 22.56
CA ARG A 135 1.16 23.98 21.92
C ARG A 135 1.82 23.33 20.72
N VAL A 136 1.80 22.01 20.70
CA VAL A 136 2.40 21.17 19.66
C VAL A 136 1.32 20.38 18.91
N TYR A 137 1.64 19.99 17.68
CA TYR A 137 0.77 19.24 16.78
C TYR A 137 1.43 17.95 16.37
N THR A 138 0.65 16.83 16.31
CA THR A 138 1.16 15.49 16.06
C THR A 138 0.17 14.65 15.25
N ASN A 139 0.62 13.51 14.72
CA ASN A 139 -0.21 12.46 14.11
C ASN A 139 -1.17 13.00 13.04
N ALA A 140 -0.68 13.87 12.14
CA ALA A 140 -1.51 14.35 11.04
C ALA A 140 -1.91 13.19 10.12
N ASN A 141 -3.18 13.16 9.75
CA ASN A 141 -3.74 12.23 8.79
C ASN A 141 -4.73 12.95 7.88
N GLY A 142 -4.91 12.46 6.65
CA GLY A 142 -5.81 13.03 5.67
C GLY A 142 -6.82 12.00 5.14
N LEU A 143 -7.90 12.50 4.56
CA LEU A 143 -8.93 11.74 3.85
C LEU A 143 -9.40 12.56 2.65
N VAL A 144 -9.41 11.97 1.48
CA VAL A 144 -10.13 12.53 0.32
C VAL A 144 -11.58 12.08 0.43
N LEU A 145 -12.47 13.05 0.60
CA LEU A 145 -13.90 12.82 0.71
C LEU A 145 -14.50 12.45 -0.65
N SER A 146 -15.67 11.82 -0.64
CA SER A 146 -16.41 11.48 -1.87
C SER A 146 -16.73 12.70 -2.76
N THR A 147 -16.71 13.89 -2.17
CA THR A 147 -16.83 15.18 -2.90
C THR A 147 -15.56 15.59 -3.65
N GLY A 148 -14.45 14.87 -3.48
CA GLY A 148 -13.12 15.23 -3.96
C GLY A 148 -12.38 16.24 -3.07
N GLU A 149 -12.99 16.69 -2.00
CA GLU A 149 -12.37 17.61 -1.05
C GLU A 149 -11.45 16.86 -0.09
N LEU A 150 -10.30 17.45 0.22
CA LEU A 150 -9.34 16.89 1.16
C LEU A 150 -9.62 17.40 2.58
N MET A 151 -9.85 16.51 3.50
CA MET A 151 -9.92 16.78 4.94
C MET A 151 -8.64 16.31 5.61
N VAL A 152 -8.13 17.07 6.57
CA VAL A 152 -7.00 16.67 7.42
C VAL A 152 -7.33 16.84 8.89
N CYS A 153 -6.77 15.95 9.70
CA CYS A 153 -6.88 15.97 11.16
C CYS A 153 -5.50 15.90 11.79
N SER A 154 -5.32 16.59 12.92
CA SER A 154 -4.11 16.50 13.76
C SER A 154 -4.48 16.53 15.23
N SER A 155 -3.75 15.75 16.01
CA SER A 155 -3.74 15.89 17.47
C SER A 155 -3.02 17.16 17.87
N PHE A 156 -3.51 17.86 18.88
CA PHE A 156 -2.80 18.99 19.51
C PHE A 156 -2.75 18.83 21.03
N ARG A 157 -1.72 19.40 21.64
CA ARG A 157 -1.56 19.43 23.09
C ARG A 157 -0.62 20.53 23.55
N THR A 158 -0.89 21.06 24.75
CA THR A 158 0.02 21.94 25.46
C THR A 158 0.95 21.07 26.32
N VAL A 159 2.26 21.26 26.21
CA VAL A 159 3.27 20.26 26.68
C VAL A 159 3.20 20.01 28.19
N HIS A 160 3.17 21.07 29.02
CA HIS A 160 3.22 20.92 30.47
C HIS A 160 1.87 20.60 31.11
N THR A 161 0.75 20.82 30.40
CA THR A 161 -0.60 20.46 30.86
C THR A 161 -1.12 19.18 30.22
N TYR A 162 -0.36 18.59 29.30
CA TYR A 162 -0.72 17.32 28.70
C TYR A 162 -1.04 16.24 29.74
N ASN A 163 -2.08 15.51 29.49
CA ASN A 163 -2.55 14.40 30.34
C ASN A 163 -3.06 14.79 31.74
N LYS A 164 -3.39 16.06 31.94
CA LYS A 164 -4.02 16.55 33.16
C LYS A 164 -5.51 16.79 32.92
N PRO A 165 -6.41 16.14 33.67
CA PRO A 165 -7.86 16.18 33.45
C PRO A 165 -8.46 17.59 33.48
N GLU A 166 -7.98 18.43 34.37
CA GLU A 166 -8.43 19.81 34.56
C GLU A 166 -8.12 20.73 33.38
N TYR A 167 -7.18 20.35 32.52
CA TYR A 167 -6.78 21.10 31.31
C TYR A 167 -7.12 20.38 30.01
N LYS A 168 -8.22 19.61 30.00
CA LYS A 168 -8.63 18.83 28.83
C LYS A 168 -8.83 19.68 27.55
N SER A 169 -9.21 20.95 27.68
CA SER A 169 -9.37 21.88 26.56
C SER A 169 -8.06 22.31 25.88
N GLU A 170 -6.93 22.05 26.52
CA GLU A 170 -5.60 22.35 25.97
C GLU A 170 -5.00 21.21 25.13
N GLN A 171 -5.78 20.17 24.94
CA GLN A 171 -5.44 19.00 24.15
C GLN A 171 -6.67 18.47 23.42
N GLY A 172 -6.48 17.90 22.25
CA GLY A 172 -7.62 17.44 21.46
C GLY A 172 -7.27 17.17 20.00
N LEU A 173 -8.30 17.20 19.17
CA LEU A 173 -8.21 17.04 17.73
C LEU A 173 -8.67 18.29 17.01
N LYS A 174 -7.91 18.71 16.00
CA LYS A 174 -8.25 19.76 15.04
C LYS A 174 -8.40 19.22 13.64
N VAL A 175 -9.29 19.80 12.87
CA VAL A 175 -9.48 19.50 11.45
C VAL A 175 -9.47 20.78 10.63
N LYS A 176 -9.16 20.64 9.33
CA LYS A 176 -9.36 21.65 8.29
C LYS A 176 -9.49 21.00 6.93
N PHE A 177 -9.92 21.75 5.94
CA PHE A 177 -10.30 21.26 4.62
C PHE A 177 -9.56 21.99 3.51
N SER A 178 -9.46 21.35 2.34
CA SER A 178 -8.89 21.94 1.12
C SER A 178 -9.69 21.48 -0.10
N LYS A 179 -10.00 22.43 -1.00
CA LYS A 179 -10.68 22.18 -2.28
C LYS A 179 -9.72 22.09 -3.48
N ASP A 180 -8.47 22.38 -3.24
CA ASP A 180 -7.42 22.52 -4.24
C ASP A 180 -6.23 21.58 -4.00
N GLY A 181 -6.52 20.43 -3.39
CA GLY A 181 -5.50 19.41 -3.13
C GLY A 181 -4.40 19.85 -2.18
N GLY A 182 -4.71 20.70 -1.19
CA GLY A 182 -3.77 21.13 -0.16
C GLY A 182 -2.97 22.39 -0.52
N LEU A 183 -3.33 23.15 -1.57
CA LEU A 183 -2.71 24.44 -1.85
C LEU A 183 -3.18 25.52 -0.86
N THR A 184 -4.48 25.51 -0.55
CA THR A 184 -5.08 26.40 0.46
C THR A 184 -5.94 25.60 1.44
N TRP A 185 -6.06 26.11 2.67
CA TRP A 185 -6.78 25.47 3.75
C TRP A 185 -7.83 26.39 4.34
N TYR A 186 -8.99 25.82 4.74
CA TYR A 186 -10.09 26.56 5.34
C TYR A 186 -10.84 25.72 6.38
N GLY A 187 -11.76 26.34 7.13
CA GLY A 187 -12.67 25.68 8.05
C GLY A 187 -11.97 25.00 9.24
N GLU A 188 -10.84 25.57 9.70
CA GLU A 188 -10.16 25.02 10.87
C GLU A 188 -11.06 25.07 12.10
N GLN A 189 -11.20 23.94 12.75
CA GLN A 189 -11.98 23.79 13.97
C GLN A 189 -11.45 22.71 14.90
N THR A 190 -11.69 22.86 16.20
CA THR A 190 -11.47 21.80 17.19
C THR A 190 -12.71 20.92 17.26
N ILE A 191 -12.52 19.60 17.16
CA ILE A 191 -13.62 18.63 17.13
C ILE A 191 -13.68 17.73 18.37
N TYR A 192 -12.63 17.74 19.18
CA TYR A 192 -12.55 16.98 20.42
C TYR A 192 -11.60 17.66 21.40
N HIS A 193 -11.96 17.61 22.69
CA HIS A 193 -11.11 18.02 23.81
C HIS A 193 -10.80 16.83 24.72
N GLY A 194 -9.53 16.51 24.85
CA GLY A 194 -9.03 15.45 25.71
C GLY A 194 -7.72 14.84 25.20
N PRO A 195 -7.07 14.00 26.01
CA PRO A 195 -5.83 13.33 25.61
C PRO A 195 -6.11 12.30 24.51
N ASN A 196 -5.35 12.37 23.44
CA ASN A 196 -5.55 11.56 22.25
C ASN A 196 -4.24 11.33 21.48
N TRP A 197 -4.24 10.28 20.61
CA TRP A 197 -3.21 9.95 19.65
C TRP A 197 -3.85 9.36 18.38
N GLU A 198 -3.10 9.28 17.31
CA GLU A 198 -3.31 8.51 16.08
C GLU A 198 -4.73 8.60 15.52
N ALA A 199 -5.11 9.80 15.09
CA ALA A 199 -6.41 9.97 14.44
C ALA A 199 -6.45 9.24 13.09
N HIS A 200 -7.53 8.49 12.86
CA HIS A 200 -7.88 7.85 11.60
C HIS A 200 -9.23 8.36 11.11
N LEU A 201 -9.29 8.70 9.82
CA LEU A 201 -10.46 9.32 9.21
C LEU A 201 -11.11 8.35 8.24
N MET A 202 -12.43 8.30 8.26
CA MET A 202 -13.24 7.52 7.33
C MET A 202 -14.47 8.32 6.89
N GLU A 203 -15.00 7.99 5.72
CA GLU A 203 -16.31 8.43 5.27
C GLU A 203 -17.18 7.19 5.04
N THR A 204 -18.38 7.20 5.60
CA THR A 204 -19.34 6.12 5.39
C THR A 204 -20.02 6.27 4.03
N ARG A 205 -20.79 5.26 3.62
CA ARG A 205 -21.47 5.28 2.31
C ARG A 205 -22.54 6.37 2.20
N ASP A 206 -23.15 6.74 3.32
CA ASP A 206 -24.13 7.82 3.42
C ASP A 206 -23.52 9.20 3.67
N GLY A 207 -22.18 9.31 3.63
CA GLY A 207 -21.45 10.57 3.71
C GLY A 207 -21.17 11.06 5.13
N GLU A 208 -21.40 10.24 6.16
CA GLU A 208 -20.98 10.58 7.51
C GLU A 208 -19.45 10.52 7.60
N ILE A 209 -18.83 11.60 8.07
CA ILE A 209 -17.38 11.66 8.32
C ILE A 209 -17.12 11.20 9.75
N GLN A 210 -16.25 10.24 9.91
CA GLN A 210 -15.90 9.64 11.19
C GLN A 210 -14.41 9.82 11.47
N VAL A 211 -14.09 10.26 12.70
CA VAL A 211 -12.70 10.39 13.19
C VAL A 211 -12.51 9.51 14.39
N TYR A 212 -11.73 8.45 14.20
CA TYR A 212 -11.34 7.51 15.24
C TYR A 212 -9.99 7.90 15.82
N PHE A 213 -9.79 7.67 17.11
CA PHE A 213 -8.51 8.02 17.75
C PHE A 213 -8.28 7.18 19.03
N SER A 214 -7.01 7.02 19.38
CA SER A 214 -6.64 6.48 20.68
C SER A 214 -6.99 7.49 21.78
N GLU A 215 -8.01 7.22 22.59
CA GLU A 215 -8.35 8.05 23.75
C GLU A 215 -7.51 7.58 24.94
N SER A 216 -6.52 8.36 25.34
CA SER A 216 -5.70 8.08 26.53
C SER A 216 -6.40 8.56 27.79
N ARG A 217 -6.22 7.83 28.90
CA ARG A 217 -6.73 8.25 30.21
C ARG A 217 -5.71 9.16 30.92
N PRO A 218 -6.10 10.41 31.26
CA PRO A 218 -5.17 11.38 31.84
C PRO A 218 -4.55 10.96 33.16
N TRP A 219 -5.29 10.25 34.00
CA TRP A 219 -4.90 9.85 35.35
C TRP A 219 -4.31 8.44 35.44
N THR A 220 -4.21 7.75 34.34
CA THR A 220 -3.58 6.44 34.25
C THR A 220 -2.30 6.56 33.42
N SER A 221 -1.47 5.55 33.47
CA SER A 221 -0.32 5.54 32.55
C SER A 221 -0.81 5.62 31.10
N TRP A 222 0.00 6.21 30.23
CA TRP A 222 -0.27 6.29 28.77
C TRP A 222 -0.54 4.93 28.09
N SER A 223 -0.34 3.84 28.81
CA SER A 223 -0.68 2.48 28.40
C SER A 223 -2.14 2.08 28.61
N HIS A 224 -3.01 2.98 29.04
CA HIS A 224 -4.43 2.73 29.21
C HIS A 224 -5.22 3.52 28.19
N SER A 225 -5.30 2.99 26.97
CA SER A 225 -5.93 3.62 25.83
C SER A 225 -6.94 2.69 25.19
N GLY A 226 -8.06 3.24 24.75
CA GLY A 226 -9.00 2.55 23.88
C GLY A 226 -9.37 3.47 22.72
N THR A 227 -10.05 2.96 21.72
CA THR A 227 -10.44 3.75 20.57
C THR A 227 -11.80 4.41 20.80
N SER A 228 -11.85 5.69 20.49
CA SER A 228 -13.04 6.53 20.53
C SER A 228 -13.31 7.18 19.19
N LEU A 229 -14.54 7.67 19.02
CA LEU A 229 -15.08 8.20 17.78
C LEU A 229 -15.77 9.54 18.02
N VAL A 230 -15.53 10.52 17.15
CA VAL A 230 -16.38 11.67 16.90
C VAL A 230 -16.77 11.70 15.42
N TYR A 231 -17.96 12.19 15.09
CA TYR A 231 -18.47 12.12 13.72
C TYR A 231 -19.24 13.36 13.30
N SER A 232 -19.37 13.57 11.99
CA SER A 232 -20.14 14.66 11.37
C SER A 232 -21.09 14.11 10.32
N LYS A 233 -22.33 14.62 10.30
CA LYS A 233 -23.37 14.27 9.30
C LYS A 233 -23.62 15.36 8.26
N ASP A 234 -22.89 16.46 8.34
CA ASP A 234 -23.12 17.65 7.54
C ASP A 234 -21.87 18.13 6.78
N GLY A 235 -20.98 17.19 6.45
CA GLY A 235 -19.75 17.48 5.73
C GLY A 235 -18.68 18.18 6.57
N GLY A 236 -18.63 17.90 7.87
CA GLY A 236 -17.63 18.44 8.78
C GLY A 236 -17.95 19.82 9.35
N LYS A 237 -19.19 20.32 9.20
CA LYS A 237 -19.59 21.63 9.73
C LYS A 237 -19.88 21.55 11.23
N THR A 238 -20.55 20.50 11.66
CA THR A 238 -20.81 20.21 13.07
C THR A 238 -20.36 18.80 13.43
N TRP A 239 -20.02 18.58 14.69
CA TRP A 239 -19.47 17.32 15.18
C TRP A 239 -20.22 16.80 16.39
N LEU A 240 -20.36 15.49 16.46
CA LEU A 240 -21.04 14.79 17.53
C LEU A 240 -20.10 13.73 18.15
N PRO A 241 -20.16 13.47 19.46
CA PRO A 241 -20.83 14.30 20.47
C PRO A 241 -20.31 15.75 20.44
N GLU A 242 -21.07 16.70 20.97
CA GLU A 242 -20.69 18.11 20.96
C GLU A 242 -19.34 18.35 21.66
N LEU A 243 -18.65 19.41 21.23
CA LEU A 243 -17.33 19.75 21.77
C LEU A 243 -17.36 19.93 23.30
N GLY A 244 -16.57 19.11 23.98
CA GLY A 244 -16.50 19.08 25.43
C GLY A 244 -17.28 17.92 26.07
N GLU A 245 -18.16 17.27 25.31
CA GLU A 245 -18.80 16.03 25.72
C GLU A 245 -17.86 14.83 25.60
N LYS A 246 -18.26 13.68 26.13
CA LYS A 246 -17.50 12.43 26.01
C LYS A 246 -17.64 11.91 24.58
N PRO A 247 -16.53 11.46 23.93
CA PRO A 247 -16.61 10.82 22.62
C PRO A 247 -17.31 9.46 22.74
N LEU A 248 -17.77 8.92 21.60
CA LEU A 248 -18.28 7.56 21.58
C LEU A 248 -17.10 6.58 21.73
N ARG A 249 -17.13 5.75 22.77
CA ARG A 249 -16.12 4.72 23.01
C ARG A 249 -16.54 3.44 22.32
N VAL A 250 -15.78 3.03 21.30
CA VAL A 250 -16.25 2.00 20.36
C VAL A 250 -15.41 0.72 20.35
N MET A 251 -14.11 0.81 20.53
CA MET A 251 -13.25 -0.38 20.53
C MET A 251 -12.40 -0.41 21.81
N ARG A 252 -12.63 -1.43 22.63
CA ARG A 252 -12.02 -1.61 23.92
C ARG A 252 -11.79 -3.09 24.19
N LYS A 253 -10.60 -3.42 24.65
CA LYS A 253 -10.25 -4.73 25.19
C LYS A 253 -9.71 -4.55 26.59
N ASN A 254 -10.28 -5.24 27.56
CA ASN A 254 -9.74 -5.28 28.91
C ASN A 254 -8.61 -6.32 29.00
N TRP A 255 -7.57 -5.93 29.68
CA TRP A 255 -6.46 -6.78 29.99
C TRP A 255 -6.04 -6.59 31.45
N TRP A 256 -6.02 -7.67 32.22
CA TRP A 256 -5.54 -7.64 33.58
C TRP A 256 -4.02 -7.48 33.62
N CYS A 257 -3.52 -6.39 34.17
CA CYS A 257 -2.11 -6.11 34.32
C CYS A 257 -1.64 -6.46 35.73
N GLU A 258 -0.95 -7.57 35.88
CA GLU A 258 -0.47 -8.03 37.19
C GLU A 258 0.51 -7.05 37.84
N ASP A 259 1.42 -6.44 37.04
CA ASP A 259 2.39 -5.44 37.51
C ASP A 259 1.72 -4.22 38.18
N LEU A 260 0.51 -3.88 37.77
CA LEU A 260 -0.23 -2.72 38.26
C LEU A 260 -1.43 -3.11 39.16
N GLY A 261 -1.76 -4.40 39.23
CA GLY A 261 -2.90 -4.91 39.99
C GLY A 261 -4.25 -4.35 39.55
N ARG A 262 -4.44 -4.08 38.24
CA ARG A 262 -5.67 -3.51 37.69
C ARG A 262 -5.88 -3.86 36.22
N ASN A 263 -7.10 -3.69 35.75
CA ASN A 263 -7.41 -3.74 34.33
C ASN A 263 -6.85 -2.53 33.58
N LEU A 264 -6.37 -2.78 32.36
CA LEU A 264 -6.02 -1.77 31.36
C LEU A 264 -6.91 -1.96 30.13
N LEU A 265 -7.25 -0.86 29.49
CA LEU A 265 -7.81 -0.87 28.14
C LEU A 265 -6.66 -0.84 27.15
N THR A 266 -6.78 -1.58 26.05
CA THR A 266 -5.61 -1.90 25.24
C THR A 266 -5.74 -1.64 23.76
N ASP A 267 -6.90 -1.42 23.18
CA ASP A 267 -7.09 -1.22 21.73
C ASP A 267 -6.76 0.22 21.32
N GLN A 268 -5.59 0.41 20.72
CA GLN A 268 -5.08 1.72 20.30
C GLN A 268 -4.58 1.70 18.86
N MET A 269 -4.18 2.88 18.32
CA MET A 269 -3.72 3.08 16.93
C MET A 269 -4.73 2.54 15.91
N PRO A 270 -5.99 3.00 15.93
CA PRO A 270 -7.00 2.49 15.01
C PRO A 270 -6.66 2.84 13.56
N VAL A 271 -6.72 1.86 12.68
CA VAL A 271 -6.69 2.06 11.24
C VAL A 271 -7.77 1.20 10.61
N GLY A 272 -8.78 1.84 10.05
CA GLY A 272 -9.98 1.17 9.57
C GLY A 272 -10.19 1.29 8.07
N ILE A 273 -10.94 0.34 7.56
CA ILE A 273 -11.51 0.32 6.23
C ILE A 273 -13.00 0.00 6.33
N ARG A 274 -13.78 0.48 5.38
CA ARG A 274 -15.09 -0.06 5.12
C ARG A 274 -14.94 -1.20 4.11
N LEU A 275 -15.41 -2.39 4.47
CA LEU A 275 -15.31 -3.56 3.61
C LEU A 275 -16.15 -3.39 2.34
N ASN A 276 -15.59 -3.78 1.20
CA ASN A 276 -16.24 -3.65 -0.10
C ASN A 276 -17.63 -4.32 -0.12
N GLY A 277 -18.59 -3.63 -0.72
CA GLY A 277 -19.95 -4.14 -0.88
C GLY A 277 -20.81 -4.18 0.40
N THR A 278 -20.28 -3.79 1.57
CA THR A 278 -20.99 -3.80 2.85
C THR A 278 -20.89 -2.45 3.56
N ASP A 279 -21.61 -2.27 4.66
CA ASP A 279 -21.44 -1.14 5.57
C ASP A 279 -20.55 -1.51 6.77
N GLN A 280 -20.20 -2.79 6.90
CA GLN A 280 -19.29 -3.26 7.94
C GLN A 280 -17.90 -2.66 7.79
N MET A 281 -17.29 -2.32 8.91
CA MET A 281 -15.93 -1.81 8.99
C MET A 281 -15.01 -2.84 9.66
N ALA A 282 -13.77 -2.89 9.21
CA ALA A 282 -12.70 -3.66 9.85
C ALA A 282 -11.58 -2.70 10.27
N PHE A 283 -11.10 -2.84 11.51
CA PHE A 283 -10.06 -2.00 12.08
C PHE A 283 -8.86 -2.85 12.52
N ALA A 284 -7.70 -2.54 12.02
CA ALA A 284 -6.45 -3.03 12.61
C ALA A 284 -6.09 -2.21 13.84
N MET A 285 -5.79 -2.89 14.93
CA MET A 285 -5.53 -2.32 16.24
C MET A 285 -4.19 -2.80 16.77
N GLU A 286 -3.51 -1.93 17.50
CA GLU A 286 -2.41 -2.29 18.38
C GLU A 286 -3.01 -2.65 19.75
N THR A 287 -2.97 -3.94 20.09
CA THR A 287 -3.55 -4.46 21.34
C THR A 287 -2.43 -4.83 22.29
N VAL A 288 -2.43 -4.29 23.52
CA VAL A 288 -1.45 -4.66 24.56
C VAL A 288 -1.75 -6.07 25.05
N THR A 289 -0.76 -6.95 24.95
CA THR A 289 -0.85 -8.36 25.36
C THR A 289 0.02 -8.70 26.55
N GLY A 290 0.90 -7.79 26.98
CA GLY A 290 1.76 -8.01 28.12
C GLY A 290 2.51 -6.76 28.55
N ARG A 291 3.06 -6.81 29.78
CA ARG A 291 3.91 -5.77 30.34
C ARG A 291 4.94 -6.38 31.27
N VAL A 292 6.21 -6.09 31.01
CA VAL A 292 7.33 -6.53 31.87
C VAL A 292 8.23 -5.32 32.13
N LYS A 293 8.42 -4.96 33.38
CA LYS A 293 9.31 -3.85 33.81
C LYS A 293 9.08 -2.56 33.01
N ASN A 294 7.84 -2.12 32.91
CA ASN A 294 7.42 -0.94 32.14
C ASN A 294 7.57 -1.02 30.60
N LYS A 295 7.92 -2.19 30.06
CA LYS A 295 7.88 -2.45 28.63
C LYS A 295 6.60 -3.20 28.29
N GLN A 296 5.84 -2.68 27.37
CA GLN A 296 4.64 -3.34 26.84
C GLN A 296 5.03 -4.26 25.69
N THR A 297 4.29 -5.34 25.56
CA THR A 297 4.22 -6.16 24.37
C THR A 297 2.90 -5.92 23.68
N PHE A 298 2.92 -5.91 22.38
CA PHE A 298 1.75 -5.64 21.54
C PHE A 298 1.51 -6.79 20.59
N SER A 299 0.26 -6.95 20.20
CA SER A 299 -0.17 -7.79 19.08
C SER A 299 -1.09 -6.99 18.19
N THR A 300 -1.20 -7.39 16.94
CA THR A 300 -2.19 -6.85 16.02
C THR A 300 -3.48 -7.63 16.12
N SER A 301 -4.58 -6.91 16.37
CA SER A 301 -5.94 -7.44 16.31
C SER A 301 -6.73 -6.78 15.18
N ILE A 302 -7.69 -7.49 14.62
CA ILE A 302 -8.69 -6.93 13.71
C ILE A 302 -10.03 -6.90 14.44
N VAL A 303 -10.62 -5.71 14.54
CA VAL A 303 -11.90 -5.48 15.24
C VAL A 303 -12.95 -5.04 14.21
N PHE A 304 -14.13 -5.62 14.28
CA PHE A 304 -15.19 -5.36 13.31
C PHE A 304 -16.33 -4.57 13.91
N SER A 305 -16.88 -3.63 13.15
CA SER A 305 -18.19 -3.06 13.48
C SER A 305 -19.29 -4.11 13.32
N PRO A 306 -20.51 -3.88 13.86
CA PRO A 306 -21.71 -4.57 13.38
C PRO A 306 -21.85 -4.46 11.85
N GLU A 307 -22.63 -5.37 11.25
CA GLU A 307 -22.81 -5.45 9.79
C GLU A 307 -23.42 -4.17 9.18
N ASP A 308 -24.21 -3.44 9.95
CA ASP A 308 -24.81 -2.15 9.57
C ASP A 308 -23.87 -0.94 9.76
N GLY A 309 -22.62 -1.17 10.13
CA GLY A 309 -21.62 -0.13 10.37
C GLY A 309 -21.83 0.72 11.62
N LYS A 310 -22.84 0.42 12.43
CA LYS A 310 -23.20 1.23 13.61
C LYS A 310 -22.57 0.66 14.87
N TRP A 311 -21.61 1.40 15.40
CA TRP A 311 -20.96 1.03 16.64
C TRP A 311 -21.91 1.04 17.85
N ILE A 312 -21.70 0.09 18.74
CA ILE A 312 -22.37 0.05 20.05
C ILE A 312 -21.37 0.65 21.05
N PRO A 313 -21.64 1.87 21.57
CA PRO A 313 -20.73 2.50 22.53
C PRO A 313 -20.65 1.70 23.84
N VAL A 314 -19.47 1.70 24.45
CA VAL A 314 -19.22 1.08 25.76
C VAL A 314 -19.50 2.11 26.85
N GLU A 315 -20.47 1.86 27.69
CA GLU A 315 -20.87 2.77 28.78
C GLU A 315 -19.98 2.62 30.02
N ASP A 316 -19.67 1.38 30.41
CA ASP A 316 -18.77 1.11 31.54
C ASP A 316 -17.30 1.12 31.04
N GLU A 317 -16.60 2.16 31.44
CA GLU A 317 -15.29 2.51 30.94
C GLU A 317 -14.15 1.66 31.50
N GLU A 318 -14.35 0.95 32.60
CA GLU A 318 -13.24 0.35 33.35
C GLU A 318 -13.18 -1.17 33.27
N THR A 319 -14.27 -1.83 32.95
CA THR A 319 -14.38 -3.28 33.06
C THR A 319 -14.96 -4.01 31.87
N SER A 320 -15.50 -3.30 30.89
CA SER A 320 -16.21 -3.94 29.77
C SER A 320 -15.40 -3.96 28.48
N ASP A 321 -15.31 -5.14 27.88
CA ASP A 321 -14.89 -5.27 26.47
C ASP A 321 -15.99 -4.71 25.57
N SER A 322 -15.60 -4.19 24.40
CA SER A 322 -16.57 -3.84 23.38
C SER A 322 -17.30 -5.09 22.89
N PRO A 323 -18.63 -5.03 22.70
CA PRO A 323 -19.42 -6.14 22.17
C PRO A 323 -19.23 -6.26 20.65
N THR A 324 -18.00 -6.46 20.20
CA THR A 324 -17.63 -6.51 18.79
C THR A 324 -16.97 -7.83 18.47
N TYR A 325 -17.18 -8.31 17.25
CA TYR A 325 -16.39 -9.42 16.75
C TYR A 325 -14.95 -8.98 16.54
N ARG A 326 -14.00 -9.86 16.86
CA ARG A 326 -12.58 -9.56 16.73
C ARG A 326 -11.73 -10.80 16.47
N LEU A 327 -10.65 -10.60 15.81
CA LEU A 327 -9.57 -11.58 15.63
C LEU A 327 -8.35 -11.06 16.38
N ASP A 328 -7.95 -11.75 17.42
CA ASP A 328 -6.74 -11.40 18.19
C ASP A 328 -5.51 -12.11 17.62
N ASN A 329 -4.34 -11.52 17.79
CA ASN A 329 -3.04 -12.08 17.42
C ASN A 329 -2.91 -12.44 15.93
N VAL A 330 -3.41 -11.59 15.05
CA VAL A 330 -3.31 -11.79 13.58
C VAL A 330 -1.83 -11.82 13.12
N ASP A 331 -0.92 -11.29 13.91
CA ASP A 331 0.52 -11.31 13.70
C ASP A 331 1.22 -12.62 14.12
N GLU A 332 0.47 -13.65 14.57
CA GLU A 332 0.92 -15.01 14.93
C GLU A 332 1.96 -15.07 16.05
N ASN A 333 2.87 -14.11 16.12
CA ASN A 333 3.98 -14.09 17.07
C ASN A 333 3.74 -13.19 18.29
N GLY A 334 2.61 -12.48 18.36
CA GLY A 334 2.24 -11.63 19.48
C GLY A 334 3.24 -10.51 19.76
N ASN A 335 3.89 -9.97 18.73
CA ASN A 335 4.94 -8.96 18.90
C ASN A 335 4.99 -7.97 17.72
N ALA A 336 3.83 -7.63 17.17
CA ALA A 336 3.69 -6.60 16.15
C ALA A 336 3.02 -5.34 16.70
N SER A 337 3.40 -4.20 16.17
CA SER A 337 2.89 -2.89 16.54
C SER A 337 2.66 -2.01 15.32
N GLY A 338 1.95 -0.90 15.51
CA GLY A 338 1.70 0.10 14.47
C GLY A 338 1.09 -0.49 13.21
N PRO A 339 -0.05 -1.20 13.27
CA PRO A 339 -0.65 -1.80 12.09
C PRO A 339 -1.20 -0.74 11.14
N TYR A 340 -1.32 -1.09 9.86
CA TYR A 340 -2.07 -0.32 8.88
C TYR A 340 -2.84 -1.25 7.95
N LEU A 341 -4.08 -0.90 7.60
CA LEU A 341 -5.00 -1.75 6.85
C LEU A 341 -5.54 -1.00 5.63
N VAL A 342 -5.54 -1.66 4.49
CA VAL A 342 -6.18 -1.20 3.25
C VAL A 342 -6.92 -2.36 2.58
N GLN A 343 -7.81 -2.07 1.63
CA GLN A 343 -8.49 -3.08 0.82
C GLN A 343 -8.49 -2.66 -0.65
N PHE A 344 -8.08 -3.57 -1.53
CA PHE A 344 -8.20 -3.41 -2.96
C PHE A 344 -9.66 -3.58 -3.42
N HIS A 345 -10.00 -2.99 -4.57
CA HIS A 345 -11.36 -3.14 -5.13
C HIS A 345 -11.69 -4.62 -5.45
N SER A 346 -10.70 -5.41 -5.85
CA SER A 346 -10.84 -6.86 -6.10
C SER A 346 -11.16 -7.68 -4.84
N GLY A 347 -11.06 -7.10 -3.66
CA GLY A 347 -11.48 -7.68 -2.39
C GLY A 347 -10.34 -7.98 -1.42
N GLU A 348 -9.11 -8.16 -1.90
CA GLU A 348 -7.97 -8.43 -1.03
C GLU A 348 -7.79 -7.30 -0.01
N THR A 349 -7.70 -7.68 1.25
CA THR A 349 -7.23 -6.79 2.31
C THR A 349 -5.73 -6.94 2.48
N VAL A 350 -5.04 -5.84 2.78
CA VAL A 350 -3.59 -5.87 3.05
C VAL A 350 -3.33 -5.22 4.39
N LEU A 351 -2.69 -5.97 5.26
CA LEU A 351 -2.25 -5.54 6.58
C LEU A 351 -0.74 -5.30 6.55
N LEU A 352 -0.33 -4.08 6.87
CA LEU A 352 1.06 -3.77 7.21
C LEU A 352 1.24 -3.89 8.71
N LEU A 353 2.31 -4.52 9.16
CA LEU A 353 2.63 -4.66 10.57
C LEU A 353 4.13 -4.45 10.82
N THR A 354 4.45 -3.83 11.95
CA THR A 354 5.83 -3.58 12.37
C THR A 354 6.26 -4.61 13.40
N THR A 355 7.27 -5.40 13.08
CA THR A 355 7.88 -6.31 14.03
C THR A 355 9.41 -6.14 14.01
N LYS A 356 10.04 -6.02 15.19
CA LYS A 356 11.49 -5.84 15.36
C LYS A 356 12.07 -4.69 14.51
N GLY A 357 11.30 -3.62 14.31
CA GLY A 357 11.72 -2.46 13.50
C GLY A 357 11.78 -2.72 12.00
N LYS A 358 11.00 -3.66 11.49
CA LYS A 358 10.79 -3.95 10.08
C LYS A 358 9.30 -4.02 9.80
N ILE A 359 8.90 -3.65 8.57
CA ILE A 359 7.50 -3.68 8.14
C ILE A 359 7.30 -4.84 7.18
N TYR A 360 6.32 -5.65 7.48
CA TYR A 360 5.91 -6.82 6.72
C TYR A 360 4.46 -6.67 6.26
N THR A 361 4.04 -7.49 5.31
CA THR A 361 2.67 -7.55 4.81
C THR A 361 2.02 -8.89 5.12
N LYS A 362 0.70 -8.87 5.27
CA LYS A 362 -0.18 -10.03 5.18
C LYS A 362 -1.31 -9.69 4.23
N VAL A 363 -1.74 -10.65 3.42
CA VAL A 363 -2.90 -10.49 2.56
C VAL A 363 -4.07 -11.24 3.19
N GLY A 364 -5.22 -10.59 3.26
CA GLY A 364 -6.44 -11.16 3.79
C GLY A 364 -7.53 -11.29 2.72
N ASP A 365 -8.59 -12.03 3.05
CA ASP A 365 -9.77 -12.16 2.21
C ASP A 365 -10.61 -10.87 2.18
N GLU A 366 -11.67 -10.87 1.37
CA GLU A 366 -12.56 -9.72 1.20
C GLU A 366 -13.31 -9.29 2.48
N LYS A 367 -13.34 -10.16 3.48
CA LYS A 367 -13.95 -9.92 4.79
C LYS A 367 -12.94 -9.60 5.89
N ALA A 368 -11.64 -9.60 5.56
CA ALA A 368 -10.55 -9.47 6.52
C ALA A 368 -10.58 -10.53 7.65
N HIS A 369 -11.17 -11.69 7.39
CA HIS A 369 -11.32 -12.77 8.37
C HIS A 369 -10.19 -13.80 8.31
N ASN A 370 -9.72 -14.11 7.11
CA ASN A 370 -8.64 -15.07 6.89
C ASN A 370 -7.41 -14.34 6.36
N TRP A 371 -6.25 -14.71 6.86
CA TRP A 371 -5.00 -14.03 6.57
C TRP A 371 -3.93 -15.03 6.11
N SER A 372 -3.16 -14.64 5.09
CA SER A 372 -1.96 -15.36 4.68
C SER A 372 -0.93 -15.40 5.81
N GLU A 373 0.11 -16.21 5.65
CA GLU A 373 1.33 -16.04 6.43
C GLU A 373 1.91 -14.62 6.25
N THR A 374 2.75 -14.22 7.18
CA THR A 374 3.50 -12.95 7.06
C THR A 374 4.47 -13.06 5.89
N SER A 375 4.59 -12.00 5.10
CA SER A 375 5.55 -11.96 3.97
C SER A 375 6.96 -12.34 4.43
N PRO A 376 7.72 -13.09 3.63
CA PRO A 376 9.05 -13.56 4.03
C PRO A 376 10.08 -12.42 4.12
N ARG A 377 9.83 -11.31 3.42
CA ARG A 377 10.72 -10.14 3.34
C ARG A 377 10.04 -8.87 3.81
N PRO A 378 10.77 -7.97 4.49
CA PRO A 378 10.24 -6.66 4.83
C PRO A 378 10.18 -5.76 3.58
N ILE A 379 9.19 -4.89 3.52
CA ILE A 379 9.01 -3.95 2.40
C ILE A 379 9.94 -2.72 2.45
N PHE A 380 10.69 -2.56 3.52
CA PHE A 380 11.71 -1.51 3.65
C PHE A 380 13.02 -2.12 4.15
N PRO A 381 14.17 -1.75 3.56
CA PRO A 381 15.47 -2.40 3.85
C PRO A 381 16.00 -2.09 5.25
N ASP A 382 15.77 -0.87 5.74
CA ASP A 382 16.30 -0.38 7.01
C ASP A 382 15.31 -0.51 8.16
N TRP A 383 15.71 -0.01 9.35
CA TRP A 383 14.77 0.13 10.46
C TRP A 383 13.59 1.00 10.04
N ALA A 384 12.39 0.54 10.30
CA ALA A 384 11.15 1.16 9.89
C ALA A 384 10.12 1.10 11.03
N GLY A 385 9.19 2.06 11.06
CA GLY A 385 8.11 2.09 12.05
C GLY A 385 7.01 3.08 11.70
N TRP A 386 5.84 2.88 12.27
CA TRP A 386 4.63 3.66 12.07
C TRP A 386 4.23 3.78 10.59
N PRO A 387 3.92 2.65 9.93
CA PRO A 387 3.55 2.66 8.52
C PRO A 387 2.27 3.44 8.26
N GLY A 388 2.16 3.93 7.04
CA GLY A 388 0.93 4.38 6.42
C GLY A 388 0.75 3.63 5.11
N ALA A 389 -0.48 3.52 4.62
CA ALA A 389 -0.75 2.94 3.31
C ALA A 389 -1.96 3.61 2.65
N GLU A 390 -2.00 3.50 1.32
CA GLU A 390 -3.10 3.97 0.48
C GLU A 390 -3.20 3.09 -0.75
N VAL A 391 -4.40 2.69 -1.15
CA VAL A 391 -4.61 2.03 -2.44
C VAL A 391 -4.54 3.08 -3.53
N GLU A 392 -3.71 2.86 -4.53
CA GLU A 392 -3.45 3.80 -5.61
C GLU A 392 -4.26 3.47 -6.88
N SER A 393 -4.35 2.18 -7.19
CA SER A 393 -5.06 1.69 -8.37
C SER A 393 -5.67 0.31 -8.09
N SER A 394 -6.23 -0.33 -9.12
CA SER A 394 -6.75 -1.70 -9.01
C SER A 394 -5.69 -2.73 -8.58
N HIS A 395 -4.41 -2.47 -8.86
CA HIS A 395 -3.31 -3.41 -8.62
C HIS A 395 -2.11 -2.81 -7.88
N THR A 396 -2.17 -1.54 -7.48
CA THR A 396 -1.06 -0.90 -6.77
C THR A 396 -1.51 -0.24 -5.48
N MET A 397 -0.63 -0.25 -4.50
CA MET A 397 -0.76 0.49 -3.26
C MET A 397 0.54 1.18 -2.89
N LEU A 398 0.43 2.24 -2.15
CA LEU A 398 1.57 2.95 -1.57
C LEU A 398 1.74 2.54 -0.11
N ALA A 399 2.98 2.40 0.32
CA ALA A 399 3.31 2.28 1.73
C ALA A 399 4.32 3.34 2.12
N THR A 400 4.13 3.94 3.29
CA THR A 400 5.03 4.95 3.85
C THR A 400 5.51 4.54 5.22
N THR A 401 6.70 4.96 5.57
CA THR A 401 7.25 4.75 6.91
C THR A 401 8.30 5.77 7.25
N VAL A 402 8.59 5.90 8.53
CA VAL A 402 9.87 6.47 8.97
C VAL A 402 10.94 5.41 8.84
N GLN A 403 12.02 5.74 8.17
CA GLN A 403 13.20 4.91 8.06
C GLN A 403 14.40 5.51 8.79
N ARG A 404 15.29 4.63 9.22
CA ARG A 404 16.60 5.00 9.75
C ARG A 404 17.68 4.20 9.04
N PRO A 405 18.22 4.72 7.92
CA PRO A 405 19.34 4.11 7.24
C PRO A 405 20.51 3.89 8.20
N LYS A 406 21.26 2.81 8.00
CA LYS A 406 22.42 2.49 8.86
C LYS A 406 23.43 3.65 8.84
N GLY A 407 23.66 4.26 10.00
CA GLY A 407 24.56 5.41 10.14
C GLY A 407 24.00 6.76 9.68
N GLY A 408 22.74 6.80 9.23
CA GLY A 408 22.07 8.00 8.72
C GLY A 408 21.04 8.61 9.68
N ALA A 409 20.55 9.79 9.31
CA ALA A 409 19.44 10.45 9.98
C ALA A 409 18.11 9.71 9.65
N LYS A 410 17.10 9.93 10.49
CA LYS A 410 15.74 9.48 10.17
C LYS A 410 15.23 10.19 8.92
N THR A 411 14.57 9.45 8.06
CA THR A 411 13.94 9.96 6.84
C THR A 411 12.58 9.30 6.64
N ILE A 412 11.85 9.74 5.63
CA ILE A 412 10.57 9.13 5.24
C ILE A 412 10.79 8.31 3.98
N GLY A 413 10.40 7.04 4.02
CA GLY A 413 10.35 6.16 2.87
C GLY A 413 8.93 6.09 2.31
N VAL A 414 8.83 6.12 0.99
CA VAL A 414 7.60 5.87 0.23
C VAL A 414 7.92 4.78 -0.79
N VAL A 415 7.14 3.73 -0.82
CA VAL A 415 7.29 2.64 -1.78
C VAL A 415 5.96 2.30 -2.42
N ARG A 416 5.99 1.78 -3.64
CA ARG A 416 4.84 1.24 -4.33
C ARG A 416 4.91 -0.28 -4.29
N LEU A 417 3.77 -0.91 -4.05
CA LEU A 417 3.61 -2.36 -4.02
C LEU A 417 2.59 -2.77 -5.08
N ALA A 418 2.88 -3.84 -5.81
CA ALA A 418 1.97 -4.43 -6.77
C ALA A 418 1.20 -5.59 -6.14
N LEU A 419 -0.11 -5.62 -6.32
CA LEU A 419 -0.95 -6.76 -5.95
C LEU A 419 -0.88 -7.83 -7.04
N ASN A 420 -0.50 -9.03 -6.68
CA ASN A 420 -0.63 -10.22 -7.50
C ASN A 420 -1.73 -11.12 -6.95
N HIS A 421 -2.68 -11.48 -7.80
CA HIS A 421 -3.79 -12.41 -7.50
C HIS A 421 -4.05 -13.33 -8.69
N ASP A 422 -5.08 -14.18 -8.62
CA ASP A 422 -5.50 -14.97 -9.77
C ASP A 422 -5.91 -14.05 -10.92
N ILE A 423 -5.53 -14.39 -12.15
CA ILE A 423 -5.88 -13.63 -13.36
C ILE A 423 -6.83 -14.41 -14.26
N THR A 424 -7.57 -13.69 -15.09
CA THR A 424 -8.45 -14.29 -16.10
C THR A 424 -7.84 -14.13 -17.48
N ALA A 425 -7.69 -15.23 -18.21
CA ALA A 425 -7.22 -15.17 -19.59
C ALA A 425 -8.25 -14.49 -20.48
N THR A 426 -7.85 -13.42 -21.17
CA THR A 426 -8.71 -12.70 -22.10
C THR A 426 -9.05 -13.58 -23.30
N SER A 427 -10.34 -13.69 -23.64
CA SER A 427 -10.79 -14.45 -24.82
C SER A 427 -10.50 -13.70 -26.11
N ARG A 428 -9.25 -13.77 -26.58
CA ARG A 428 -8.81 -13.07 -27.79
C ARG A 428 -7.65 -13.82 -28.45
N LYS A 429 -7.74 -13.98 -29.78
CA LYS A 429 -6.62 -14.51 -30.56
C LYS A 429 -5.52 -13.47 -30.65
N VAL A 430 -4.32 -13.85 -30.24
CA VAL A 430 -3.10 -13.03 -30.34
C VAL A 430 -2.35 -13.38 -31.61
N LYS A 431 -1.83 -12.38 -32.32
CA LYS A 431 -0.87 -12.56 -33.40
C LYS A 431 0.54 -12.54 -32.81
N VAL A 432 1.13 -13.69 -32.64
CA VAL A 432 2.50 -13.81 -32.12
C VAL A 432 3.50 -13.14 -33.08
N ASN A 433 3.96 -11.94 -32.73
CA ASN A 433 4.87 -11.13 -33.55
C ASN A 433 5.80 -10.24 -32.70
N GLY A 434 5.78 -10.39 -31.40
CA GLY A 434 6.54 -9.59 -30.43
C GLY A 434 5.94 -8.20 -30.17
N ASN A 435 4.80 -7.85 -30.78
CA ASN A 435 4.20 -6.54 -30.59
C ASN A 435 3.12 -6.57 -29.50
N ASN A 436 3.42 -5.98 -28.37
CA ASN A 436 2.54 -5.97 -27.21
C ASN A 436 1.36 -4.99 -27.28
N ARG A 437 1.19 -4.23 -28.38
CA ARG A 437 0.12 -3.20 -28.50
C ARG A 437 -1.28 -3.75 -28.38
N GLU A 438 -1.51 -4.98 -28.80
CA GLU A 438 -2.82 -5.63 -28.70
C GLU A 438 -3.15 -6.08 -27.28
N TRP A 439 -2.17 -6.10 -26.37
CA TRP A 439 -2.35 -6.45 -24.97
C TRP A 439 -2.68 -5.24 -24.07
N LYS A 440 -2.71 -4.02 -24.63
CA LYS A 440 -2.93 -2.81 -23.84
C LYS A 440 -4.32 -2.74 -23.23
N ASN A 441 -4.34 -2.36 -21.97
CA ASN A 441 -5.48 -1.86 -21.19
C ASN A 441 -6.66 -2.82 -20.97
N THR A 442 -6.55 -4.12 -21.27
CA THR A 442 -7.67 -5.05 -21.15
C THR A 442 -7.34 -6.34 -20.39
N ASP A 443 -6.08 -6.65 -20.26
CA ASP A 443 -5.63 -7.93 -19.70
C ASP A 443 -4.99 -7.73 -18.33
N GLU A 444 -5.39 -8.54 -17.37
CA GLU A 444 -4.76 -8.59 -16.04
C GLU A 444 -3.30 -9.03 -16.16
N ALA A 445 -2.46 -8.54 -15.26
CA ALA A 445 -1.03 -8.84 -15.23
C ALA A 445 -0.56 -9.29 -13.85
N LEU A 446 0.53 -10.06 -13.85
CA LEU A 446 1.28 -10.47 -12.69
C LEU A 446 2.65 -9.78 -12.71
N PHE A 447 3.13 -9.35 -11.56
CA PHE A 447 4.37 -8.58 -11.41
C PHE A 447 5.46 -9.39 -10.71
N LEU A 448 6.70 -9.28 -11.24
CA LEU A 448 7.94 -9.81 -10.66
C LEU A 448 8.99 -8.70 -10.63
N GLY A 449 10.06 -8.88 -9.87
CA GLY A 449 11.19 -7.94 -9.80
C GLY A 449 11.26 -7.17 -8.51
N GLU A 450 10.97 -7.82 -7.38
CA GLU A 450 10.92 -7.19 -6.06
C GLU A 450 12.25 -6.58 -5.60
N PHE A 451 13.36 -7.24 -5.89
CA PHE A 451 14.70 -6.83 -5.44
C PHE A 451 15.78 -6.96 -6.51
N SER A 452 15.40 -7.07 -7.78
CA SER A 452 16.31 -7.09 -8.92
C SER A 452 16.40 -5.72 -9.59
N ASP A 453 17.36 -5.52 -10.46
CA ASP A 453 17.47 -4.33 -11.30
C ASP A 453 16.51 -4.40 -12.49
N ALA A 454 16.07 -5.61 -12.86
CA ALA A 454 15.01 -5.86 -13.81
C ALA A 454 13.66 -6.03 -13.13
N SER A 455 12.59 -5.79 -13.89
CA SER A 455 11.20 -6.11 -13.50
C SER A 455 10.44 -6.71 -14.67
N ALA A 456 9.52 -7.63 -14.38
CA ALA A 456 8.74 -8.30 -15.40
C ALA A 456 7.25 -8.28 -15.11
N THR A 457 6.44 -8.32 -16.18
CA THR A 457 5.02 -8.62 -16.11
C THR A 457 4.67 -9.83 -16.96
N VAL A 458 3.68 -10.60 -16.53
CA VAL A 458 3.15 -11.76 -17.24
C VAL A 458 1.66 -11.59 -17.41
N ARG A 459 1.17 -11.73 -18.64
CA ARG A 459 -0.27 -11.70 -18.97
C ARG A 459 -0.69 -12.95 -19.71
N ALA A 460 -1.98 -13.28 -19.68
CA ALA A 460 -2.53 -14.42 -20.38
C ALA A 460 -3.74 -14.05 -21.25
N SER A 461 -3.80 -14.65 -22.43
CA SER A 461 -4.94 -14.58 -23.34
C SER A 461 -5.20 -15.97 -23.93
N GLN A 462 -6.34 -16.19 -24.60
CA GLN A 462 -6.67 -17.48 -25.17
C GLN A 462 -7.56 -17.39 -26.41
N ASP A 463 -7.49 -18.42 -27.22
CA ASP A 463 -8.51 -18.75 -28.20
C ASP A 463 -8.88 -20.26 -28.09
N LYS A 464 -9.58 -20.76 -29.10
CA LYS A 464 -10.00 -22.18 -29.11
C LYS A 464 -8.82 -23.17 -29.21
N ASP A 465 -7.67 -22.77 -29.75
CA ASP A 465 -6.55 -23.63 -30.10
C ASP A 465 -5.37 -23.44 -29.12
N ASN A 466 -5.15 -22.18 -28.63
CA ASN A 466 -3.97 -21.82 -27.86
C ASN A 466 -4.32 -21.04 -26.59
N VAL A 467 -3.41 -21.09 -25.62
CA VAL A 467 -3.24 -20.09 -24.57
C VAL A 467 -1.99 -19.28 -24.91
N TYR A 468 -2.12 -17.98 -24.85
CA TYR A 468 -1.03 -17.04 -25.13
C TYR A 468 -0.52 -16.44 -23.83
N PHE A 469 0.80 -16.30 -23.73
CA PHE A 469 1.44 -15.54 -22.66
C PHE A 469 2.22 -14.39 -23.27
N LEU A 470 2.13 -13.23 -22.62
CA LEU A 470 3.00 -12.08 -22.86
C LEU A 470 3.92 -11.95 -21.65
N VAL A 471 5.23 -11.95 -21.89
CA VAL A 471 6.27 -11.60 -20.92
C VAL A 471 6.87 -10.29 -21.36
N GLU A 472 6.78 -9.26 -20.52
CA GLU A 472 7.41 -7.96 -20.72
C GLU A 472 8.42 -7.74 -19.61
N VAL A 473 9.66 -7.47 -19.96
CA VAL A 473 10.75 -7.21 -19.01
C VAL A 473 11.28 -5.80 -19.24
N SER A 474 11.27 -4.98 -18.21
CA SER A 474 12.00 -3.71 -18.15
C SER A 474 13.34 -3.99 -17.52
N ASP A 475 14.40 -3.68 -18.23
CA ASP A 475 15.76 -4.02 -17.86
C ASP A 475 16.71 -2.98 -18.48
N ALA A 476 17.58 -2.40 -17.67
CA ALA A 476 18.53 -1.37 -18.08
C ALA A 476 19.92 -1.93 -18.41
N ASP A 477 20.13 -3.22 -18.20
CA ASP A 477 21.40 -3.94 -18.44
C ASP A 477 21.10 -5.38 -18.87
N MET A 478 20.71 -5.53 -20.16
CA MET A 478 20.25 -6.82 -20.69
C MET A 478 21.43 -7.77 -20.96
N ALA A 479 21.45 -8.90 -20.27
CA ALA A 479 22.42 -9.96 -20.48
C ALA A 479 21.80 -11.21 -21.13
N THR A 480 22.60 -11.98 -21.90
CA THR A 480 22.15 -13.28 -22.45
C THR A 480 21.67 -14.25 -21.37
N SER A 481 22.16 -14.09 -20.15
CA SER A 481 21.76 -14.91 -19.01
C SER A 481 20.45 -14.48 -18.33
N ASP A 482 19.85 -13.34 -18.71
CA ASP A 482 18.57 -12.91 -18.16
C ASP A 482 17.44 -13.73 -18.73
N TYR A 483 16.53 -14.14 -17.83
CA TYR A 483 15.39 -14.95 -18.25
C TYR A 483 14.18 -14.80 -17.33
N VAL A 484 13.03 -15.14 -17.88
CA VAL A 484 11.81 -15.42 -17.12
C VAL A 484 11.42 -16.87 -17.36
N THR A 485 11.30 -17.65 -16.31
CA THR A 485 10.76 -19.02 -16.39
C THR A 485 9.29 -19.01 -15.97
N LEU A 486 8.40 -19.41 -16.88
CA LEU A 486 7.00 -19.71 -16.57
C LEU A 486 6.89 -21.17 -16.15
N MET A 487 6.22 -21.45 -15.03
CA MET A 487 5.96 -22.79 -14.50
C MET A 487 4.46 -23.01 -14.54
N LEU A 488 4.00 -23.96 -15.33
CA LEU A 488 2.60 -24.22 -15.63
C LEU A 488 2.23 -25.63 -15.13
N ALA A 489 1.22 -25.73 -14.28
CA ALA A 489 0.84 -27.00 -13.68
C ALA A 489 -0.69 -27.13 -13.53
N GLU A 490 -1.17 -28.35 -13.30
CA GLU A 490 -2.53 -28.59 -12.88
C GLU A 490 -2.77 -27.95 -11.51
N THR A 491 -3.93 -27.35 -11.32
CA THR A 491 -4.30 -26.73 -10.04
C THR A 491 -4.32 -27.76 -8.91
N GLY A 492 -3.58 -27.49 -7.84
CA GLY A 492 -3.47 -28.38 -6.68
C GLY A 492 -2.56 -29.60 -6.87
N SER A 493 -1.80 -29.70 -7.97
CA SER A 493 -0.82 -30.75 -8.23
C SER A 493 0.51 -30.53 -7.49
N VAL A 494 1.48 -31.40 -7.75
CA VAL A 494 2.85 -31.26 -7.27
C VAL A 494 3.64 -30.39 -8.22
N SER A 495 4.40 -29.43 -7.69
CA SER A 495 5.18 -28.47 -8.50
C SER A 495 6.26 -29.11 -9.38
N SER A 496 6.77 -30.31 -9.00
CA SER A 496 7.72 -31.07 -9.82
C SER A 496 7.17 -31.56 -11.16
N ASP A 497 5.84 -31.59 -11.29
CA ASP A 497 5.17 -32.04 -12.53
C ASP A 497 4.84 -30.86 -13.45
N ALA A 498 5.28 -29.66 -13.10
CA ALA A 498 5.05 -28.46 -13.88
C ALA A 498 5.80 -28.51 -15.23
N MET A 499 5.11 -28.08 -16.26
CA MET A 499 5.76 -27.72 -17.52
C MET A 499 6.49 -26.39 -17.29
N THR A 500 7.73 -26.29 -17.75
CA THR A 500 8.50 -25.06 -17.71
C THR A 500 8.65 -24.45 -19.11
N ILE A 501 8.55 -23.13 -19.19
CA ILE A 501 8.86 -22.36 -20.41
C ILE A 501 9.88 -21.30 -19.99
N ASN A 502 11.11 -21.49 -20.41
CA ASN A 502 12.19 -20.55 -20.17
C ASN A 502 12.25 -19.56 -21.33
N VAL A 503 12.19 -18.28 -21.01
CA VAL A 503 12.15 -17.15 -21.96
C VAL A 503 13.36 -16.28 -21.68
N CYS A 504 14.35 -16.29 -22.58
CA CYS A 504 15.61 -15.57 -22.40
C CYS A 504 15.60 -14.20 -23.08
N ALA A 505 16.42 -13.29 -22.57
CA ALA A 505 16.55 -11.93 -23.11
C ALA A 505 17.04 -11.91 -24.57
N ASP A 506 17.80 -12.89 -25.03
CA ASP A 506 18.21 -13.04 -26.43
C ASP A 506 17.08 -13.56 -27.36
N GLY A 507 15.93 -13.93 -26.79
CA GLY A 507 14.77 -14.44 -27.52
C GLY A 507 14.71 -15.95 -27.61
N LEU A 508 15.64 -16.68 -27.02
CA LEU A 508 15.56 -18.12 -26.92
C LEU A 508 14.39 -18.52 -26.00
N VAL A 509 13.53 -19.39 -26.51
CA VAL A 509 12.41 -19.95 -25.74
C VAL A 509 12.56 -21.47 -25.70
N ILE A 510 12.72 -22.02 -24.51
CA ILE A 510 12.87 -23.44 -24.25
C ILE A 510 11.71 -23.90 -23.40
N ALA A 511 10.97 -24.90 -23.87
CA ALA A 511 9.91 -25.50 -23.10
C ALA A 511 10.24 -26.96 -22.78
N ASP A 512 9.98 -27.35 -21.55
CA ASP A 512 10.15 -28.71 -21.03
C ASP A 512 8.89 -29.19 -20.32
N LYS A 513 8.51 -30.43 -20.54
CA LYS A 513 7.43 -31.11 -19.83
C LYS A 513 7.92 -32.47 -19.32
N GLY A 514 8.36 -32.49 -18.06
CA GLY A 514 8.81 -33.73 -17.43
C GLY A 514 10.03 -34.38 -18.10
N GLY A 515 10.98 -33.53 -18.59
CA GLY A 515 12.21 -33.98 -19.24
C GLY A 515 12.09 -34.20 -20.76
N PHE A 516 10.99 -33.71 -21.39
CA PHE A 516 10.81 -33.78 -22.84
C PHE A 516 10.65 -32.35 -23.39
N GLU A 517 11.48 -32.01 -24.39
CA GLU A 517 11.33 -30.76 -25.14
C GLU A 517 9.98 -30.70 -25.86
N VAL A 518 9.38 -29.49 -25.91
CA VAL A 518 8.09 -29.25 -26.54
C VAL A 518 8.26 -28.32 -27.75
N ASP A 519 8.32 -28.91 -28.95
CA ASP A 519 8.56 -28.17 -30.22
C ASP A 519 7.34 -27.40 -30.75
N SER A 520 6.16 -27.57 -30.14
CA SER A 520 4.91 -26.99 -30.67
C SER A 520 4.63 -25.55 -30.21
N ILE A 521 5.52 -24.94 -29.44
CA ILE A 521 5.37 -23.57 -28.94
C ILE A 521 5.88 -22.59 -30.00
N VAL A 522 5.03 -21.60 -30.31
CA VAL A 522 5.40 -20.49 -31.20
C VAL A 522 5.68 -19.27 -30.38
N SER A 523 6.81 -18.60 -30.64
CA SER A 523 7.21 -17.38 -29.95
C SER A 523 7.68 -16.28 -30.91
N ALA A 524 7.61 -15.04 -30.47
CA ALA A 524 8.19 -13.89 -31.14
C ALA A 524 8.68 -12.88 -30.10
N ARG A 525 9.81 -12.24 -30.39
CA ARG A 525 10.50 -11.29 -29.52
C ARG A 525 10.70 -9.93 -30.19
N LEU A 526 10.62 -8.87 -29.38
CA LEU A 526 11.17 -7.55 -29.67
C LEU A 526 11.96 -7.06 -28.45
N ALA A 527 13.02 -6.29 -28.69
CA ALA A 527 13.79 -5.65 -27.64
C ALA A 527 14.08 -4.19 -28.00
N GLU A 528 14.29 -3.37 -27.00
CA GLU A 528 14.85 -2.03 -27.11
C GLU A 528 16.15 -2.02 -26.32
N GLY A 529 17.27 -2.06 -27.05
CA GLY A 529 18.62 -2.31 -26.58
C GLY A 529 19.21 -3.60 -27.14
N THR A 530 20.48 -3.87 -26.85
CA THR A 530 21.22 -5.01 -27.36
C THR A 530 21.82 -5.81 -26.23
N VAL A 531 21.50 -7.09 -26.18
CA VAL A 531 22.00 -8.02 -25.17
C VAL A 531 23.53 -8.07 -25.15
N ASP A 532 24.13 -8.06 -23.97
CA ASP A 532 25.60 -8.08 -23.73
C ASP A 532 26.35 -6.90 -24.37
N MET A 533 25.73 -5.71 -24.45
CA MET A 533 26.36 -4.54 -25.06
C MET A 533 26.25 -3.31 -24.14
N ASP A 534 27.38 -2.91 -23.54
CA ASP A 534 27.43 -1.79 -22.58
C ASP A 534 27.32 -0.39 -23.22
N ASP A 535 27.40 -0.28 -24.57
CA ASP A 535 27.49 0.99 -25.29
C ASP A 535 26.13 1.57 -25.70
N ASP A 536 25.04 0.85 -25.56
CA ASP A 536 23.66 1.31 -25.87
C ASP A 536 22.81 1.49 -24.62
N VAL A 537 21.60 1.98 -24.80
CA VAL A 537 20.64 2.19 -23.70
C VAL A 537 19.58 1.10 -23.77
N ASP A 538 19.69 0.16 -22.88
CA ASP A 538 18.68 -0.88 -22.70
C ASP A 538 17.42 -0.32 -22.03
N LYS A 539 16.27 -0.82 -22.49
CA LYS A 539 14.98 -0.59 -21.83
C LYS A 539 14.25 -1.88 -21.52
N GLY A 540 14.67 -2.96 -22.15
CA GLY A 540 14.12 -4.29 -21.91
C GLY A 540 13.61 -4.99 -23.18
N TRP A 541 12.85 -6.04 -22.95
CA TRP A 541 12.41 -6.94 -24.01
C TRP A 541 10.99 -7.48 -23.77
N VAL A 542 10.37 -7.93 -24.84
CA VAL A 542 9.01 -8.50 -24.86
C VAL A 542 9.04 -9.81 -25.63
N VAL A 543 8.42 -10.83 -25.09
CA VAL A 543 8.18 -12.10 -25.78
C VAL A 543 6.72 -12.48 -25.70
N GLU A 544 6.13 -12.76 -26.86
CA GLU A 544 4.82 -13.39 -26.99
C GLU A 544 4.98 -14.89 -27.24
N ILE A 545 4.19 -15.70 -26.57
CA ILE A 545 4.25 -17.14 -26.63
C ILE A 545 2.85 -17.69 -26.90
N ALA A 546 2.69 -18.57 -27.90
CA ALA A 546 1.49 -19.36 -28.11
C ALA A 546 1.74 -20.81 -27.70
N VAL A 547 0.99 -21.29 -26.74
CA VAL A 547 1.08 -22.68 -26.25
C VAL A 547 -0.19 -23.41 -26.64
N PRO A 548 -0.10 -24.53 -27.39
CA PRO A 548 -1.28 -25.32 -27.73
C PRO A 548 -2.03 -25.81 -26.48
N ARG A 549 -3.35 -25.62 -26.43
CA ARG A 549 -4.14 -26.05 -25.28
C ARG A 549 -4.04 -27.54 -25.00
N SER A 550 -3.78 -28.34 -26.03
CA SER A 550 -3.68 -29.80 -25.92
C SER A 550 -2.50 -30.31 -25.07
N ILE A 551 -1.49 -29.48 -24.86
CA ILE A 551 -0.31 -29.85 -24.05
C ILE A 551 -0.36 -29.22 -22.65
N LEU A 552 -1.24 -28.23 -22.41
CA LEU A 552 -1.36 -27.56 -21.13
C LEU A 552 -2.12 -28.42 -20.11
N PRO A 553 -1.69 -28.44 -18.84
CA PRO A 553 -2.37 -29.17 -17.77
C PRO A 553 -3.56 -28.36 -17.20
N VAL A 554 -4.51 -28.00 -18.07
CA VAL A 554 -5.72 -27.25 -17.67
C VAL A 554 -6.69 -28.19 -16.96
N LYS A 555 -7.17 -27.76 -15.80
CA LYS A 555 -8.19 -28.45 -15.00
C LYS A 555 -9.22 -27.45 -14.50
N ASP A 556 -10.48 -27.81 -14.56
CA ASP A 556 -11.61 -26.99 -14.11
C ASP A 556 -11.56 -25.54 -14.68
N SER A 557 -11.21 -25.43 -15.98
CA SER A 557 -11.02 -24.15 -16.69
C SER A 557 -9.97 -23.22 -16.05
N ALA A 558 -8.97 -23.79 -15.40
CA ALA A 558 -7.86 -23.06 -14.80
C ALA A 558 -6.52 -23.78 -14.95
N LEU A 559 -5.45 -23.03 -14.79
CA LEU A 559 -4.07 -23.45 -14.83
C LEU A 559 -3.32 -22.79 -13.68
N ALA A 560 -2.53 -23.53 -12.93
CA ALA A 560 -1.65 -22.96 -11.92
C ALA A 560 -0.39 -22.40 -12.58
N LEU A 561 -0.06 -21.15 -12.28
CA LEU A 561 1.09 -20.41 -12.80
C LEU A 561 1.97 -19.93 -11.66
N ASN A 562 3.25 -20.26 -11.74
CA ASN A 562 4.32 -19.56 -11.04
C ASN A 562 5.32 -19.01 -12.07
N ALA A 563 6.13 -18.05 -11.68
CA ALA A 563 7.18 -17.51 -12.54
C ALA A 563 8.41 -17.13 -11.72
N VAL A 564 9.56 -17.16 -12.38
CA VAL A 564 10.84 -16.73 -11.81
C VAL A 564 11.47 -15.75 -12.80
N LEU A 565 11.85 -14.58 -12.33
CA LEU A 565 12.72 -13.64 -13.04
C LEU A 565 14.13 -13.81 -12.51
N TYR A 566 15.09 -14.09 -13.38
CA TYR A 566 16.51 -14.00 -13.07
C TYR A 566 17.10 -12.79 -13.79
N ASP A 567 17.83 -11.98 -13.05
CA ASP A 567 18.52 -10.79 -13.49
C ASP A 567 20.01 -10.92 -13.17
N ASN A 568 20.84 -10.92 -14.19
CA ASN A 568 22.29 -11.08 -14.09
C ASN A 568 22.97 -9.90 -13.40
N ALA A 569 22.50 -8.67 -13.64
CA ALA A 569 23.10 -7.46 -13.08
C ALA A 569 23.02 -7.47 -11.56
N SER A 570 21.89 -7.87 -10.98
CA SER A 570 21.73 -8.04 -9.53
C SER A 570 22.16 -9.42 -9.03
N GLY A 571 22.27 -10.42 -9.90
CA GLY A 571 22.54 -11.81 -9.56
C GLY A 571 21.42 -12.44 -8.72
N ARG A 572 20.15 -12.04 -8.93
CA ARG A 572 19.02 -12.44 -8.11
C ARG A 572 17.93 -13.13 -8.91
N GLU A 573 17.24 -14.01 -8.21
CA GLU A 573 15.97 -14.59 -8.64
C GLU A 573 14.83 -14.01 -7.81
N ASP A 574 13.77 -13.56 -8.49
CA ASP A 574 12.52 -13.19 -7.89
C ASP A 574 11.41 -14.15 -8.31
N PHE A 575 10.66 -14.65 -7.34
CA PHE A 575 9.56 -15.58 -7.57
C PHE A 575 8.22 -14.85 -7.53
N LEU A 576 7.33 -15.18 -8.44
CA LEU A 576 5.93 -14.75 -8.36
C LEU A 576 5.27 -15.30 -7.10
N CYS A 577 5.46 -16.58 -6.84
CA CYS A 577 5.06 -17.23 -5.60
C CYS A 577 6.29 -17.88 -4.99
N GLU A 578 6.59 -17.57 -3.73
CA GLU A 578 7.71 -18.20 -3.03
C GLU A 578 7.54 -19.73 -3.04
N PRO A 579 8.62 -20.49 -3.25
CA PRO A 579 8.58 -21.92 -3.15
C PRO A 579 8.20 -22.33 -1.73
N LEU A 580 7.02 -22.88 -1.54
CA LEU A 580 6.64 -23.44 -0.24
C LEU A 580 7.22 -24.85 -0.09
N GLY A 581 7.64 -25.16 1.13
CA GLY A 581 8.03 -26.52 1.50
C GLY A 581 6.87 -27.48 1.27
N GLY A 582 7.09 -28.52 0.43
CA GLY A 582 6.06 -29.50 0.07
C GLY A 582 5.68 -29.53 -1.40
N GLY A 583 6.07 -28.53 -2.18
CA GLY A 583 6.01 -28.57 -3.64
C GLY A 583 4.60 -28.63 -4.25
N LEU A 584 3.57 -28.16 -3.53
CA LEU A 584 2.20 -28.09 -4.05
C LEU A 584 1.94 -26.74 -4.76
N THR A 585 1.09 -26.79 -5.80
CA THR A 585 0.72 -25.61 -6.59
C THR A 585 -0.48 -24.85 -6.02
N THR A 586 -0.94 -25.19 -4.83
CA THR A 586 -2.13 -24.60 -4.20
C THR A 586 -1.98 -23.10 -3.87
N ASN A 587 -0.75 -22.63 -3.70
CA ASN A 587 -0.42 -21.22 -3.47
C ASN A 587 0.02 -20.48 -4.73
N TRP A 588 0.14 -21.16 -5.88
CA TRP A 588 0.42 -20.53 -7.15
C TRP A 588 -0.76 -19.68 -7.60
N LYS A 589 -0.51 -18.69 -8.46
CA LYS A 589 -1.59 -17.93 -9.08
C LYS A 589 -2.34 -18.82 -10.07
N TYR A 590 -3.64 -18.61 -10.20
CA TYR A 590 -4.42 -19.31 -11.20
C TYR A 590 -4.71 -18.41 -12.39
N VAL A 591 -4.49 -18.96 -13.58
CA VAL A 591 -4.98 -18.39 -14.84
C VAL A 591 -6.33 -19.04 -15.10
N LYS A 592 -7.40 -18.28 -14.98
CA LYS A 592 -8.79 -18.75 -15.07
C LYS A 592 -9.40 -18.50 -16.44
N GLY A 593 -10.57 -19.09 -16.69
CA GLY A 593 -11.35 -18.90 -17.90
C GLY A 593 -10.81 -19.67 -19.12
N LEU A 594 -9.92 -20.64 -18.87
CA LEU A 594 -9.32 -21.47 -19.92
C LEU A 594 -10.26 -22.58 -20.42
#